data_21a211786a2d85f4dcf820eaefff248f
#
_entry.id   21a211786a2d85f4dcf820eaefff248f
#
_cell.length_a   1.000
_cell.length_b   1.000
_cell.length_c   1.000
_cell.angle_alpha   90.00
_cell.angle_beta   90.00
_cell.angle_gamma   90.00
#
_symmetry.space_group_name_H-M   'P 1'
#
loop_
_entity.id
_entity.type
_entity.pdbx_description
1 polymer ?
#
loop_
_entity_poly.entity_id
_entity_poly.type
_entity_poly.pdbx_seq_one_letter_code
_entity_poly.pdbx_strand_id
1 'polypeptide(L)'
;MGLGSCYTCIKYLMFAFNFLFWLLGMAILAIGIWVRVDPNFSQYMDQTVSSNPTYVAAYLFIAVGCVVVVIGFFGCCGAIRESQCLLGLFFISLFIIFCVLLGAGIYCVVQKDSIKDLVGDFLQKSVDDYRERQQAKEAMDNIQKNLECCGAKTGSEDYPIATGVPETCKPVNYKRPCAEKLFKTLSSHLIIVAGVAIGIALIMILGMIFSMVLCCAIRDVNA
;
A
#
# COMPACT_ATOMS: atom_id res chain seq x y z
N MET A 1 -18.32 39.76 -10.18
CA MET A 1 -19.05 38.76 -11.00
C MET A 1 -18.73 37.42 -10.38
N GLY A 2 -19.72 36.68 -9.88
CA GLY A 2 -19.48 35.42 -9.21
C GLY A 2 -18.71 34.48 -10.12
N LEU A 3 -17.58 34.00 -9.63
CA LEU A 3 -16.89 32.86 -10.20
C LEU A 3 -17.94 31.77 -10.36
N GLY A 4 -18.24 31.40 -11.61
CA GLY A 4 -19.46 30.73 -11.97
C GLY A 4 -19.69 29.41 -11.24
N SER A 5 -20.89 28.90 -11.39
CA SER A 5 -21.39 27.60 -10.89
C SER A 5 -20.33 26.46 -10.93
N CYS A 6 -19.41 26.51 -11.88
CA CYS A 6 -18.34 25.54 -12.08
C CYS A 6 -17.28 25.57 -10.95
N TYR A 7 -16.85 26.76 -10.51
CA TYR A 7 -15.90 26.90 -9.39
C TYR A 7 -16.46 26.33 -8.09
N THR A 8 -17.71 26.67 -7.80
CA THR A 8 -18.41 26.16 -6.61
C THR A 8 -18.53 24.64 -6.65
N CYS A 9 -18.83 24.07 -7.82
CA CYS A 9 -18.90 22.62 -8.02
C CYS A 9 -17.54 21.95 -7.77
N ILE A 10 -16.45 22.47 -8.36
CA ILE A 10 -15.09 21.95 -8.16
C ILE A 10 -14.68 22.02 -6.68
N LYS A 11 -14.98 23.13 -6.01
CA LYS A 11 -14.69 23.33 -4.59
C LYS A 11 -15.34 22.24 -3.72
N TYR A 12 -16.65 22.02 -3.88
CA TYR A 12 -17.38 21.01 -3.09
C TYR A 12 -16.99 19.58 -3.49
N LEU A 13 -16.76 19.32 -4.77
CA LEU A 13 -16.30 18.02 -5.24
C LEU A 13 -14.93 17.70 -4.62
N MET A 14 -13.99 18.64 -4.66
CA MET A 14 -12.67 18.48 -4.09
C MET A 14 -12.73 18.28 -2.58
N PHE A 15 -13.58 19.06 -1.88
CA PHE A 15 -13.81 18.88 -0.46
C PHE A 15 -14.34 17.48 -0.14
N ALA A 16 -15.44 17.06 -0.78
CA ALA A 16 -16.08 15.78 -0.48
C ALA A 16 -15.18 14.59 -0.72
N PHE A 17 -14.44 14.63 -1.84
CA PHE A 17 -13.51 13.58 -2.21
C PHE A 17 -12.33 13.47 -1.22
N ASN A 18 -11.70 14.60 -0.89
CA ASN A 18 -10.60 14.61 0.08
C ASN A 18 -11.06 14.29 1.49
N PHE A 19 -12.29 14.67 1.88
CA PHE A 19 -12.87 14.32 3.17
C PHE A 19 -13.08 12.80 3.30
N LEU A 20 -13.54 12.15 2.22
CA LEU A 20 -13.63 10.68 2.18
C LEU A 20 -12.26 10.03 2.36
N PHE A 21 -11.22 10.50 1.66
CA PHE A 21 -9.86 10.01 1.85
C PHE A 21 -9.32 10.27 3.25
N TRP A 22 -9.64 11.42 3.84
CA TRP A 22 -9.27 11.73 5.21
C TRP A 22 -9.89 10.73 6.20
N LEU A 23 -11.17 10.40 6.05
CA LEU A 23 -11.83 9.38 6.88
C LEU A 23 -11.21 7.98 6.67
N LEU A 24 -10.92 7.60 5.44
CA LEU A 24 -10.26 6.33 5.13
C LEU A 24 -8.85 6.28 5.74
N GLY A 25 -8.09 7.36 5.65
CA GLY A 25 -6.78 7.49 6.28
C GLY A 25 -6.84 7.34 7.79
N MET A 26 -7.84 7.95 8.44
CA MET A 26 -8.08 7.79 9.88
C MET A 26 -8.41 6.33 10.24
N ALA A 27 -9.21 5.64 9.43
CA ALA A 27 -9.53 4.23 9.65
C ALA A 27 -8.27 3.35 9.51
N ILE A 28 -7.45 3.55 8.48
CA ILE A 28 -6.20 2.82 8.26
C ILE A 28 -5.23 3.07 9.43
N LEU A 29 -5.09 4.33 9.86
CA LEU A 29 -4.25 4.72 10.97
C LEU A 29 -4.71 4.06 12.27
N ALA A 30 -6.02 4.09 12.55
CA ALA A 30 -6.61 3.45 13.73
C ALA A 30 -6.36 1.94 13.76
N ILE A 31 -6.51 1.25 12.61
CA ILE A 31 -6.20 -0.18 12.49
C ILE A 31 -4.71 -0.43 12.74
N GLY A 32 -3.81 0.37 12.15
CA GLY A 32 -2.37 0.25 12.36
C GLY A 32 -1.96 0.42 13.83
N ILE A 33 -2.54 1.41 14.52
CA ILE A 33 -2.31 1.65 15.95
C ILE A 33 -2.91 0.50 16.78
N TRP A 34 -4.13 0.07 16.47
CA TRP A 34 -4.78 -1.02 17.19
C TRP A 34 -3.96 -2.31 17.11
N VAL A 35 -3.54 -2.70 15.91
CA VAL A 35 -2.65 -3.86 15.69
C VAL A 35 -1.34 -3.72 16.49
N ARG A 36 -0.85 -2.51 16.70
CA ARG A 36 0.39 -2.26 17.44
C ARG A 36 0.22 -2.32 18.96
N VAL A 37 -0.95 -1.89 19.47
CA VAL A 37 -1.20 -1.68 20.92
C VAL A 37 -1.92 -2.86 21.58
N ASP A 38 -2.62 -3.70 20.80
CA ASP A 38 -3.38 -4.83 21.35
C ASP A 38 -2.45 -5.79 22.11
N PRO A 39 -2.65 -5.99 23.44
CA PRO A 39 -1.79 -6.84 24.26
C PRO A 39 -1.92 -8.32 23.90
N ASN A 40 -3.07 -8.78 23.41
CA ASN A 40 -3.22 -10.16 22.94
C ASN A 40 -2.41 -10.37 21.67
N PHE A 41 -2.38 -9.36 20.78
CA PHE A 41 -1.57 -9.38 19.58
C PHE A 41 -0.08 -9.22 19.90
N SER A 42 0.29 -8.42 20.92
CA SER A 42 1.68 -8.25 21.36
C SER A 42 2.20 -9.46 22.12
N GLN A 43 1.39 -10.15 22.92
CA GLN A 43 1.78 -11.38 23.65
C GLN A 43 2.12 -12.54 22.69
N TYR A 44 1.40 -12.65 21.56
CA TYR A 44 1.78 -13.58 20.50
C TYR A 44 3.08 -13.18 19.78
N MET A 45 3.53 -11.94 19.96
CA MET A 45 4.69 -11.35 19.29
C MET A 45 5.95 -11.27 20.16
N ASP A 46 5.80 -11.19 21.48
CA ASP A 46 6.89 -10.89 22.43
C ASP A 46 7.79 -12.10 22.72
N GLN A 47 7.39 -13.29 22.29
CA GLN A 47 8.18 -14.51 22.52
C GLN A 47 9.36 -14.67 21.55
N THR A 48 9.54 -13.79 20.57
CA THR A 48 10.68 -13.90 19.65
C THR A 48 11.22 -12.52 19.24
N VAL A 49 12.26 -12.10 19.94
CA VAL A 49 13.08 -10.93 19.60
C VAL A 49 13.75 -11.17 18.25
N SER A 50 13.28 -10.57 17.20
CA SER A 50 14.03 -10.08 16.01
C SER A 50 13.10 -9.78 14.84
N SER A 51 13.10 -8.52 14.35
CA SER A 51 12.58 -8.05 13.04
C SER A 51 11.25 -8.68 12.56
N ASN A 52 10.15 -8.46 13.26
CA ASN A 52 8.86 -9.06 12.94
C ASN A 52 8.23 -8.45 11.68
N PRO A 53 7.87 -9.21 10.61
CA PRO A 53 7.17 -8.70 9.43
C PRO A 53 5.82 -8.06 9.78
N THR A 54 5.18 -8.45 10.87
CA THR A 54 3.91 -7.86 11.33
C THR A 54 4.11 -6.47 11.93
N TYR A 55 5.20 -6.22 12.66
CA TYR A 55 5.55 -4.86 13.07
C TYR A 55 5.81 -3.97 11.85
N VAL A 56 6.49 -4.49 10.84
CA VAL A 56 6.70 -3.76 9.59
C VAL A 56 5.35 -3.43 8.93
N ALA A 57 4.41 -4.37 8.87
CA ALA A 57 3.08 -4.12 8.33
C ALA A 57 2.31 -3.08 9.16
N ALA A 58 2.31 -3.18 10.50
CA ALA A 58 1.66 -2.21 11.37
C ALA A 58 2.26 -0.80 11.18
N TYR A 59 3.58 -0.67 11.15
CA TYR A 59 4.24 0.61 10.90
C TYR A 59 3.96 1.15 9.49
N LEU A 60 3.85 0.27 8.48
CA LEU A 60 3.43 0.68 7.13
C LEU A 60 2.00 1.22 7.13
N PHE A 61 1.05 0.56 7.80
CA PHE A 61 -0.31 1.07 7.94
C PHE A 61 -0.35 2.42 8.66
N ILE A 62 0.42 2.58 9.74
CA ILE A 62 0.53 3.85 10.46
C ILE A 62 1.12 4.92 9.55
N ALA A 63 2.23 4.66 8.86
CA ALA A 63 2.88 5.61 7.98
C ALA A 63 1.97 6.03 6.82
N VAL A 64 1.38 5.06 6.11
CA VAL A 64 0.44 5.32 5.00
C VAL A 64 -0.80 6.06 5.52
N GLY A 65 -1.38 5.61 6.64
CA GLY A 65 -2.52 6.28 7.26
C GLY A 65 -2.22 7.74 7.61
N CYS A 66 -1.08 8.03 8.22
CA CYS A 66 -0.64 9.41 8.52
C CYS A 66 -0.52 10.24 7.24
N VAL A 67 0.13 9.73 6.20
CA VAL A 67 0.30 10.44 4.92
C VAL A 67 -1.05 10.77 4.30
N VAL A 68 -1.95 9.79 4.23
CA VAL A 68 -3.30 9.98 3.66
C VAL A 68 -4.12 10.98 4.47
N VAL A 69 -4.07 10.93 5.81
CA VAL A 69 -4.74 11.90 6.70
C VAL A 69 -4.22 13.32 6.46
N VAL A 70 -2.91 13.52 6.41
CA VAL A 70 -2.30 14.85 6.20
C VAL A 70 -2.67 15.42 4.83
N ILE A 71 -2.58 14.62 3.78
CA ILE A 71 -2.91 15.05 2.42
C ILE A 71 -4.41 15.32 2.29
N GLY A 72 -5.26 14.44 2.80
CA GLY A 72 -6.70 14.64 2.83
C GLY A 72 -7.09 15.91 3.59
N PHE A 73 -6.43 16.20 4.72
CA PHE A 73 -6.61 17.44 5.47
C PHE A 73 -6.23 18.67 4.64
N PHE A 74 -5.08 18.66 3.97
CA PHE A 74 -4.69 19.78 3.09
C PHE A 74 -5.70 20.01 1.97
N GLY A 75 -6.20 18.93 1.35
CA GLY A 75 -7.19 19.03 0.28
C GLY A 75 -8.54 19.53 0.76
N CYS A 76 -9.12 18.95 1.82
CA CYS A 76 -10.43 19.35 2.32
C CYS A 76 -10.43 20.73 2.96
N CYS A 77 -9.45 21.03 3.84
CA CYS A 77 -9.36 22.34 4.48
C CYS A 77 -8.93 23.43 3.49
N GLY A 78 -8.05 23.09 2.54
CA GLY A 78 -7.65 24.00 1.47
C GLY A 78 -8.80 24.45 0.60
N ALA A 79 -9.66 23.50 0.21
CA ALA A 79 -10.84 23.79 -0.59
C ALA A 79 -11.89 24.60 0.17
N ILE A 80 -12.25 24.21 1.41
CA ILE A 80 -13.30 24.89 2.16
C ILE A 80 -12.91 26.29 2.65
N ARG A 81 -11.64 26.42 3.12
CA ARG A 81 -11.11 27.68 3.60
C ARG A 81 -10.56 28.59 2.49
N GLU A 82 -10.61 28.14 1.26
CA GLU A 82 -10.06 28.85 0.09
C GLU A 82 -8.62 29.32 0.33
N SER A 83 -7.82 28.45 0.95
CA SER A 83 -6.44 28.76 1.32
C SER A 83 -5.47 28.34 0.22
N GLN A 84 -4.85 29.32 -0.44
CA GLN A 84 -3.82 29.08 -1.47
C GLN A 84 -2.65 28.24 -0.94
N CYS A 85 -2.23 28.49 0.31
CA CYS A 85 -1.12 27.77 0.93
C CYS A 85 -1.44 26.28 1.11
N LEU A 86 -2.63 25.93 1.63
CA LEU A 86 -3.04 24.53 1.82
C LEU A 86 -3.23 23.80 0.50
N LEU A 87 -3.82 24.48 -0.50
CA LEU A 87 -3.94 23.92 -1.85
C LEU A 87 -2.57 23.72 -2.50
N GLY A 88 -1.64 24.64 -2.30
CA GLY A 88 -0.26 24.49 -2.76
C GLY A 88 0.45 23.31 -2.12
N LEU A 89 0.32 23.14 -0.79
CA LEU A 89 0.87 21.98 -0.07
C LEU A 89 0.24 20.65 -0.56
N PHE A 90 -1.07 20.64 -0.79
CA PHE A 90 -1.75 19.48 -1.36
C PHE A 90 -1.20 19.12 -2.74
N PHE A 91 -1.06 20.12 -3.64
CA PHE A 91 -0.47 19.94 -4.98
C PHE A 91 0.93 19.35 -4.90
N ILE A 92 1.82 19.96 -4.11
CA ILE A 92 3.22 19.52 -3.96
C ILE A 92 3.28 18.10 -3.41
N SER A 93 2.45 17.79 -2.40
CA SER A 93 2.39 16.44 -1.81
C SER A 93 1.98 15.39 -2.83
N LEU A 94 0.93 15.65 -3.62
CA LEU A 94 0.50 14.75 -4.69
C LEU A 94 1.56 14.60 -5.78
N PHE A 95 2.22 15.71 -6.15
CA PHE A 95 3.27 15.68 -7.17
C PHE A 95 4.47 14.82 -6.75
N ILE A 96 4.92 14.95 -5.50
CA ILE A 96 6.01 14.12 -4.95
C ILE A 96 5.61 12.64 -4.98
N ILE A 97 4.41 12.30 -4.48
CA ILE A 97 3.95 10.90 -4.45
C ILE A 97 3.82 10.36 -5.87
N PHE A 98 3.27 11.15 -6.80
CA PHE A 98 3.17 10.76 -8.20
C PHE A 98 4.54 10.43 -8.80
N CYS A 99 5.55 11.27 -8.58
CA CYS A 99 6.92 11.02 -9.05
C CYS A 99 7.53 9.76 -8.44
N VAL A 100 7.32 9.53 -7.13
CA VAL A 100 7.81 8.33 -6.44
C VAL A 100 7.15 7.07 -6.99
N LEU A 101 5.82 7.08 -7.16
CA LEU A 101 5.08 5.94 -7.71
C LEU A 101 5.45 5.66 -9.17
N LEU A 102 5.63 6.71 -9.98
CA LEU A 102 6.09 6.56 -11.36
C LEU A 102 7.49 5.96 -11.43
N GLY A 103 8.43 6.47 -10.61
CA GLY A 103 9.79 5.94 -10.52
C GLY A 103 9.81 4.49 -10.04
N ALA A 104 9.04 4.16 -9.01
CA ALA A 104 8.89 2.80 -8.51
C ALA A 104 8.29 1.86 -9.57
N GLY A 105 7.27 2.32 -10.29
CA GLY A 105 6.66 1.55 -11.38
C GLY A 105 7.65 1.24 -12.51
N ILE A 106 8.43 2.24 -12.94
CA ILE A 106 9.49 2.07 -13.94
C ILE A 106 10.55 1.08 -13.42
N TYR A 107 10.98 1.25 -12.17
CA TYR A 107 11.96 0.34 -11.54
C TYR A 107 11.46 -1.11 -11.51
N CYS A 108 10.20 -1.35 -11.13
CA CYS A 108 9.60 -2.68 -11.13
C CYS A 108 9.57 -3.33 -12.53
N VAL A 109 9.37 -2.53 -13.58
CA VAL A 109 9.36 -3.05 -14.96
C VAL A 109 10.75 -3.36 -15.46
N VAL A 110 11.75 -2.52 -15.13
CA VAL A 110 13.15 -2.68 -15.60
C VAL A 110 13.86 -3.76 -14.80
N GLN A 111 13.66 -3.84 -13.48
CA GLN A 111 14.38 -4.71 -12.55
C GLN A 111 13.53 -5.89 -12.07
N LYS A 112 12.90 -6.60 -13.00
CA LYS A 112 11.99 -7.73 -12.69
C LYS A 112 12.63 -8.82 -11.84
N ASP A 113 13.89 -9.15 -12.12
CA ASP A 113 14.61 -10.20 -11.41
C ASP A 113 14.93 -9.77 -9.97
N SER A 114 15.35 -8.53 -9.75
CA SER A 114 15.59 -7.99 -8.42
C SER A 114 14.31 -7.95 -7.57
N ILE A 115 13.16 -7.64 -8.18
CA ILE A 115 11.85 -7.67 -7.49
C ILE A 115 11.45 -9.12 -7.15
N LYS A 116 11.72 -10.06 -8.06
CA LYS A 116 11.46 -11.49 -7.79
C LYS A 116 12.29 -11.98 -6.60
N ASP A 117 13.56 -11.60 -6.54
CA ASP A 117 14.45 -11.94 -5.44
C ASP A 117 14.00 -11.31 -4.13
N LEU A 118 13.63 -10.03 -4.14
CA LEU A 118 13.10 -9.32 -2.96
C LEU A 118 11.83 -9.99 -2.41
N VAL A 119 10.89 -10.36 -3.28
CA VAL A 119 9.70 -11.11 -2.90
C VAL A 119 10.06 -12.48 -2.35
N GLY A 120 11.04 -13.15 -2.98
CA GLY A 120 11.57 -14.42 -2.51
C GLY A 120 12.18 -14.31 -1.11
N ASP A 121 12.97 -13.28 -0.83
CA ASP A 121 13.55 -13.01 0.50
C ASP A 121 12.49 -12.75 1.57
N PHE A 122 11.47 -11.98 1.21
CA PHE A 122 10.34 -11.71 2.10
C PHE A 122 9.56 -13.00 2.44
N LEU A 123 9.27 -13.83 1.45
CA LEU A 123 8.61 -15.11 1.65
C LEU A 123 9.52 -16.09 2.41
N GLN A 124 10.83 -16.09 2.15
CA GLN A 124 11.78 -16.93 2.87
C GLN A 124 11.75 -16.63 4.37
N LYS A 125 11.74 -15.35 4.73
CA LYS A 125 11.62 -14.96 6.13
C LYS A 125 10.32 -15.46 6.77
N SER A 126 9.22 -15.48 6.01
CA SER A 126 7.94 -16.05 6.47
C SER A 126 7.99 -17.58 6.61
N VAL A 127 8.79 -18.26 5.80
CA VAL A 127 9.04 -19.70 5.93
C VAL A 127 9.92 -20.00 7.16
N ASP A 128 10.96 -19.20 7.37
CA ASP A 128 11.85 -19.33 8.53
C ASP A 128 11.08 -19.16 9.86
N ASP A 129 10.16 -18.18 9.88
CA ASP A 129 9.28 -17.87 11.00
C ASP A 129 8.03 -18.79 11.10
N TYR A 130 7.82 -19.70 10.17
CA TYR A 130 6.58 -20.49 10.02
C TYR A 130 6.16 -21.25 11.28
N ARG A 131 7.12 -21.80 12.02
CA ARG A 131 6.85 -22.59 13.24
C ARG A 131 6.75 -21.75 14.49
N GLU A 132 7.39 -20.61 14.48
CA GLU A 132 7.50 -19.75 15.66
C GLU A 132 6.35 -18.73 15.72
N ARG A 133 5.75 -18.42 14.57
CA ARG A 133 4.76 -17.34 14.46
C ARG A 133 3.50 -17.79 13.74
N GLN A 134 2.40 -17.70 14.45
CA GLN A 134 1.08 -18.06 13.92
C GLN A 134 0.72 -17.26 12.64
N GLN A 135 1.06 -15.95 12.60
CA GLN A 135 0.76 -15.13 11.43
C GLN A 135 1.60 -15.51 10.20
N ALA A 136 2.88 -15.85 10.39
CA ALA A 136 3.73 -16.33 9.31
C ALA A 136 3.19 -17.66 8.77
N LYS A 137 2.74 -18.54 9.67
CA LYS A 137 2.06 -19.79 9.33
C LYS A 137 0.79 -19.54 8.53
N GLU A 138 -0.12 -18.72 9.04
CA GLU A 138 -1.38 -18.40 8.35
C GLU A 138 -1.15 -17.73 6.99
N ALA A 139 -0.20 -16.80 6.91
CA ALA A 139 0.16 -16.14 5.66
C ALA A 139 0.69 -17.15 4.63
N MET A 140 1.66 -18.00 5.02
CA MET A 140 2.21 -19.01 4.14
C MET A 140 1.19 -20.08 3.77
N ASP A 141 0.36 -20.54 4.70
CA ASP A 141 -0.70 -21.49 4.44
C ASP A 141 -1.70 -20.96 3.42
N ASN A 142 -2.10 -19.69 3.54
CA ASN A 142 -2.99 -19.03 2.58
C ASN A 142 -2.34 -18.88 1.20
N ILE A 143 -1.08 -18.48 1.15
CA ILE A 143 -0.32 -18.33 -0.09
C ILE A 143 -0.20 -19.71 -0.78
N GLN A 144 0.23 -20.74 -0.06
CA GLN A 144 0.43 -22.08 -0.59
C GLN A 144 -0.86 -22.71 -1.10
N LYS A 145 -1.98 -22.52 -0.38
CA LYS A 145 -3.30 -23.01 -0.79
C LYS A 145 -3.82 -22.31 -2.05
N ASN A 146 -3.76 -20.97 -2.07
CA ASN A 146 -4.36 -20.16 -3.14
C ASN A 146 -3.53 -20.16 -4.43
N LEU A 147 -2.20 -20.23 -4.31
CA LEU A 147 -1.31 -20.23 -5.47
C LEU A 147 -0.85 -21.62 -5.91
N GLU A 148 -1.22 -22.67 -5.17
CA GLU A 148 -0.77 -24.03 -5.43
C GLU A 148 0.76 -24.13 -5.56
N CYS A 149 1.46 -23.62 -4.56
CA CYS A 149 2.92 -23.54 -4.49
C CYS A 149 3.42 -24.07 -3.15
N CYS A 150 4.74 -24.15 -2.96
CA CYS A 150 5.37 -24.62 -1.75
C CYS A 150 6.64 -23.79 -1.44
N GLY A 151 6.86 -23.47 -0.16
CA GLY A 151 8.03 -22.72 0.26
C GLY A 151 8.13 -21.32 -0.35
N ALA A 152 9.33 -20.76 -0.33
CA ALA A 152 9.60 -19.41 -0.83
C ALA A 152 10.29 -19.42 -2.18
N LYS A 153 11.57 -19.86 -2.21
CA LYS A 153 12.49 -19.77 -3.37
C LYS A 153 12.78 -21.10 -4.04
N THR A 154 12.91 -22.18 -3.26
CA THR A 154 13.34 -23.51 -3.76
C THR A 154 12.22 -24.55 -3.67
N GLY A 155 11.15 -24.26 -2.99
CA GLY A 155 10.01 -25.17 -2.80
C GLY A 155 10.01 -25.81 -1.42
N SER A 156 9.77 -27.12 -1.34
CA SER A 156 9.75 -27.86 -0.06
C SER A 156 11.09 -27.84 0.67
N GLU A 157 12.19 -27.62 -0.02
CA GLU A 157 13.54 -27.56 0.55
C GLU A 157 13.78 -26.32 1.42
N ASP A 158 12.91 -25.30 1.31
CA ASP A 158 12.95 -24.13 2.17
C ASP A 158 12.55 -24.44 3.62
N TYR A 159 11.88 -25.57 3.84
CA TYR A 159 11.51 -26.02 5.19
C TYR A 159 12.57 -26.95 5.78
N PRO A 160 13.00 -26.73 7.06
CA PRO A 160 13.98 -27.59 7.70
C PRO A 160 13.49 -29.05 7.80
N ILE A 161 14.37 -30.01 7.51
CA ILE A 161 14.07 -31.46 7.54
C ILE A 161 13.52 -31.88 8.91
N ALA A 162 14.06 -31.30 9.99
CA ALA A 162 13.67 -31.61 11.36
C ALA A 162 12.20 -31.23 11.68
N THR A 163 11.64 -30.27 10.99
CA THR A 163 10.29 -29.75 11.25
C THR A 163 9.27 -30.25 10.23
N GLY A 164 9.73 -30.79 9.11
CA GLY A 164 8.91 -31.29 8.01
C GLY A 164 8.20 -30.19 7.23
N VAL A 165 7.62 -30.58 6.12
CA VAL A 165 6.89 -29.70 5.21
C VAL A 165 5.43 -29.54 5.70
N PRO A 166 4.84 -28.32 5.67
CA PRO A 166 3.45 -28.12 6.04
C PRO A 166 2.45 -28.92 5.21
N GLU A 167 1.30 -29.30 5.80
CA GLU A 167 0.22 -29.98 5.08
C GLU A 167 -0.37 -29.19 3.93
N THR A 168 -0.28 -27.86 3.98
CA THR A 168 -0.73 -26.94 2.93
C THR A 168 0.15 -27.02 1.68
N CYS A 169 1.38 -27.46 1.85
CA CYS A 169 2.33 -27.70 0.78
C CYS A 169 2.16 -29.14 0.26
N LYS A 170 1.30 -29.32 -0.73
CA LYS A 170 1.02 -30.63 -1.32
C LYS A 170 2.24 -31.19 -2.07
N PRO A 171 2.46 -32.52 -2.08
CA PRO A 171 3.58 -33.15 -2.76
C PRO A 171 3.73 -32.78 -4.26
N VAL A 172 2.60 -32.57 -4.94
CA VAL A 172 2.57 -32.13 -6.35
C VAL A 172 3.19 -30.74 -6.55
N ASN A 173 3.26 -29.93 -5.49
CA ASN A 173 3.75 -28.56 -5.53
C ASN A 173 5.16 -28.39 -4.94
N TYR A 174 5.82 -29.45 -4.45
CA TYR A 174 7.13 -29.40 -3.79
C TYR A 174 8.21 -28.67 -4.59
N LYS A 175 8.18 -28.77 -5.91
CA LYS A 175 9.12 -28.11 -6.82
C LYS A 175 8.59 -26.80 -7.42
N ARG A 176 7.56 -26.19 -6.81
CA ARG A 176 6.93 -24.97 -7.30
C ARG A 176 7.06 -23.87 -6.25
N PRO A 177 8.15 -23.09 -6.26
CA PRO A 177 8.37 -22.03 -5.28
C PRO A 177 7.30 -20.94 -5.37
N CYS A 178 6.84 -20.45 -4.20
CA CYS A 178 5.75 -19.49 -4.14
C CYS A 178 6.14 -18.12 -4.71
N ALA A 179 7.40 -17.71 -4.62
CA ALA A 179 7.87 -16.47 -5.22
C ALA A 179 7.69 -16.46 -6.74
N GLU A 180 8.06 -17.56 -7.41
CA GLU A 180 7.91 -17.69 -8.85
C GLU A 180 6.44 -17.75 -9.27
N LYS A 181 5.62 -18.52 -8.53
CA LYS A 181 4.21 -18.65 -8.80
C LYS A 181 3.49 -17.32 -8.61
N LEU A 182 3.78 -16.59 -7.54
CA LEU A 182 3.23 -15.26 -7.28
C LEU A 182 3.59 -14.29 -8.40
N PHE A 183 4.86 -14.26 -8.80
CA PHE A 183 5.33 -13.41 -9.89
C PHE A 183 4.65 -13.75 -11.22
N LYS A 184 4.51 -15.04 -11.53
CA LYS A 184 3.81 -15.51 -12.73
C LYS A 184 2.33 -15.12 -12.71
N THR A 185 1.66 -15.29 -11.57
CA THR A 185 0.25 -14.91 -11.41
C THR A 185 0.08 -13.39 -11.56
N LEU A 186 0.97 -12.59 -10.95
CA LEU A 186 0.97 -11.14 -11.11
C LEU A 186 1.20 -10.73 -12.57
N SER A 187 2.13 -11.39 -13.24
CA SER A 187 2.42 -11.16 -14.66
C SER A 187 1.26 -11.56 -15.58
N SER A 188 0.49 -12.59 -15.23
CA SER A 188 -0.71 -12.97 -16.00
C SER A 188 -1.86 -11.96 -15.86
N HIS A 189 -1.86 -11.17 -14.78
CA HIS A 189 -2.85 -10.12 -14.52
C HIS A 189 -2.31 -8.71 -14.73
N LEU A 190 -1.24 -8.54 -15.51
CA LEU A 190 -0.60 -7.24 -15.76
C LEU A 190 -1.59 -6.18 -16.24
N ILE A 191 -2.59 -6.55 -17.03
CA ILE A 191 -3.62 -5.62 -17.53
C ILE A 191 -4.41 -5.02 -16.37
N ILE A 192 -4.78 -5.83 -15.38
CA ILE A 192 -5.54 -5.37 -14.21
C ILE A 192 -4.65 -4.47 -13.33
N VAL A 193 -3.41 -4.92 -13.07
CA VAL A 193 -2.45 -4.13 -12.28
C VAL A 193 -2.15 -2.79 -12.94
N ALA A 194 -1.89 -2.80 -14.26
CA ALA A 194 -1.66 -1.58 -15.01
C ALA A 194 -2.89 -0.67 -15.04
N GLY A 195 -4.09 -1.24 -15.21
CA GLY A 195 -5.34 -0.49 -15.18
C GLY A 195 -5.56 0.23 -13.85
N VAL A 196 -5.33 -0.44 -12.74
CA VAL A 196 -5.40 0.16 -11.38
C VAL A 196 -4.35 1.26 -11.22
N ALA A 197 -3.10 1.01 -11.62
CA ALA A 197 -2.03 2.01 -11.53
C ALA A 197 -2.34 3.27 -12.36
N ILE A 198 -2.84 3.10 -13.59
CA ILE A 198 -3.28 4.20 -14.45
C ILE A 198 -4.45 4.95 -13.81
N GLY A 199 -5.43 4.24 -13.26
CA GLY A 199 -6.57 4.83 -12.56
C GLY A 199 -6.12 5.71 -11.39
N ILE A 200 -5.20 5.24 -10.56
CA ILE A 200 -4.61 6.03 -9.46
C ILE A 200 -3.88 7.26 -10.01
N ALA A 201 -3.06 7.10 -11.03
CA ALA A 201 -2.33 8.21 -11.65
C ALA A 201 -3.28 9.30 -12.19
N LEU A 202 -4.37 8.90 -12.85
CA LEU A 202 -5.39 9.84 -13.34
C LEU A 202 -6.08 10.59 -12.21
N ILE A 203 -6.44 9.92 -11.12
CA ILE A 203 -7.02 10.55 -9.94
C ILE A 203 -6.06 11.59 -9.34
N MET A 204 -4.77 11.27 -9.24
CA MET A 204 -3.76 12.20 -8.73
C MET A 204 -3.59 13.41 -9.64
N ILE A 205 -3.54 13.21 -10.95
CA ILE A 205 -3.45 14.29 -11.94
C ILE A 205 -4.68 15.22 -11.86
N LEU A 206 -5.88 14.65 -11.78
CA LEU A 206 -7.11 15.43 -11.61
C LEU A 206 -7.10 16.22 -10.30
N GLY A 207 -6.64 15.63 -9.20
CA GLY A 207 -6.47 16.32 -7.93
C GLY A 207 -5.51 17.50 -8.01
N MET A 208 -4.38 17.33 -8.72
CA MET A 208 -3.42 18.40 -8.95
C MET A 208 -4.02 19.52 -9.82
N ILE A 209 -4.73 19.18 -10.89
CA ILE A 209 -5.39 20.16 -11.77
C ILE A 209 -6.43 20.96 -10.99
N PHE A 210 -7.31 20.31 -10.23
CA PHE A 210 -8.34 20.99 -9.44
C PHE A 210 -7.74 21.88 -8.36
N SER A 211 -6.65 21.45 -7.72
CA SER A 211 -5.92 22.26 -6.74
C SER A 211 -5.36 23.54 -7.39
N MET A 212 -4.75 23.42 -8.57
CA MET A 212 -4.24 24.58 -9.31
C MET A 212 -5.34 25.53 -9.74
N VAL A 213 -6.44 25.01 -10.31
CA VAL A 213 -7.59 25.82 -10.75
C VAL A 213 -8.17 26.61 -9.57
N LEU A 214 -8.39 25.94 -8.42
CA LEU A 214 -8.86 26.61 -7.21
C LEU A 214 -7.87 27.66 -6.70
N CYS A 215 -6.59 27.33 -6.65
CA CYS A 215 -5.55 28.24 -6.17
C CYS A 215 -5.46 29.51 -7.02
N CYS A 216 -5.51 29.38 -8.36
CA CYS A 216 -5.51 30.52 -9.28
C CYS A 216 -6.79 31.34 -9.15
N ALA A 217 -7.96 30.70 -9.08
CA ALA A 217 -9.23 31.38 -8.93
C ALA A 217 -9.32 32.20 -7.62
N ILE A 218 -8.81 31.65 -6.51
CA ILE A 218 -8.77 32.36 -5.21
C ILE A 218 -7.83 33.57 -5.31
N ARG A 219 -6.69 33.43 -6.00
CA ARG A 219 -5.76 34.54 -6.19
C ARG A 219 -6.38 35.68 -6.96
N ASP A 220 -7.12 35.39 -8.03
CA ASP A 220 -7.74 36.39 -8.89
C ASP A 220 -8.90 37.16 -8.19
N VAL A 221 -9.51 36.55 -7.16
CA VAL A 221 -10.53 37.22 -6.32
C VAL A 221 -9.90 38.13 -5.27
N ASN A 222 -8.70 37.79 -4.78
CA ASN A 222 -8.00 38.51 -3.73
C ASN A 222 -7.04 39.61 -4.27
N ALA A 223 -6.84 39.68 -5.58
CA ALA A 223 -6.08 40.72 -6.28
C ALA A 223 -6.96 41.88 -6.72
#